data_48aac9ea4fdca481951b0c7fc17f0d2b
#
_entry.id   48aac9ea4fdca481951b0c7fc17f0d2b
#
_cell.length_a   1.000
_cell.length_b   1.000
_cell.length_c   1.000
_cell.angle_alpha   90.00
_cell.angle_beta   90.00
_cell.angle_gamma   90.00
#
_symmetry.space_group_name_H-M   'P 1'
#
loop_
_entity.id
_entity.type
_entity.pdbx_description
1 polymer ?
#
loop_
_entity_poly.entity_id
_entity_poly.type
_entity_poly.pdbx_seq_one_letter_code
_entity_poly.pdbx_strand_id
1 'polypeptide(L)'
;VNPHHHLDPATVMGFATGGLAPEMSVVASAHLEVCALCRQQLRSAERVGGLLLEQQVSPAVAGDRQAVLRQAMLDRLDGPAAAAPLADAPAPARDAHVHDPDRLPAALQPHFGPSYRDLKWRWMAPGVHCIRAPGLPSLIMLKIAAGKCLPMHSHGNSELTQILRGAYDDSLGHFAPGDIADLDSDVEHQPVTTPGVPCICVSALDAPLIFSGWFARKLQRVFSL
;
A
#
# COMPACT_ATOMS: atom_id res chain seq x y z
N VAL A 1 -12.02 -2.71 13.40
CA VAL A 1 -11.15 -3.83 13.05
C VAL A 1 -9.84 -3.65 13.80
N ASN A 2 -9.32 -4.69 14.43
CA ASN A 2 -8.01 -4.67 15.07
C ASN A 2 -7.13 -5.70 14.35
N PRO A 3 -6.23 -5.29 13.45
CA PRO A 3 -5.39 -6.20 12.71
C PRO A 3 -4.48 -7.03 13.62
N HIS A 4 -4.25 -8.30 13.25
CA HIS A 4 -3.32 -9.21 13.93
C HIS A 4 -1.98 -9.31 13.22
N HIS A 5 -1.97 -9.05 11.90
CA HIS A 5 -0.77 -9.03 11.08
C HIS A 5 -0.42 -7.59 10.70
N HIS A 6 0.85 -7.24 10.79
CA HIS A 6 1.37 -5.88 10.75
C HIS A 6 2.47 -5.74 9.70
N LEU A 7 2.77 -4.49 9.30
CA LEU A 7 3.93 -4.18 8.48
C LEU A 7 5.22 -4.56 9.19
N ASP A 8 6.18 -5.11 8.44
CA ASP A 8 7.54 -5.32 8.92
C ASP A 8 8.19 -3.97 9.28
N PRO A 9 9.04 -3.91 10.32
CA PRO A 9 9.76 -2.70 10.68
C PRO A 9 10.57 -2.09 9.53
N ALA A 10 11.15 -2.91 8.63
CA ALA A 10 11.86 -2.39 7.47
C ALA A 10 10.93 -1.70 6.47
N THR A 11 9.73 -2.25 6.26
CA THR A 11 8.69 -1.65 5.43
C THR A 11 8.20 -0.33 6.03
N VAL A 12 8.00 -0.27 7.37
CA VAL A 12 7.65 0.98 8.07
C VAL A 12 8.75 2.04 7.89
N MET A 13 10.02 1.65 7.99
CA MET A 13 11.14 2.58 7.76
C MET A 13 11.21 3.01 6.31
N GLY A 14 11.05 2.11 5.35
CA GLY A 14 10.97 2.44 3.92
C GLY A 14 9.85 3.43 3.62
N PHE A 15 8.67 3.25 4.25
CA PHE A 15 7.55 4.18 4.14
C PHE A 15 7.89 5.56 4.73
N ALA A 16 8.44 5.60 5.96
CA ALA A 16 8.81 6.84 6.65
C ALA A 16 9.84 7.68 5.89
N THR A 17 10.75 7.02 5.16
CA THR A 17 11.80 7.67 4.36
C THR A 17 11.39 7.98 2.93
N GLY A 18 10.20 7.57 2.49
CA GLY A 18 9.76 7.67 1.10
C GLY A 18 10.51 6.73 0.15
N GLY A 19 11.15 5.68 0.68
CA GLY A 19 11.95 4.71 -0.09
C GLY A 19 11.15 3.54 -0.65
N LEU A 20 9.86 3.40 -0.33
CA LEU A 20 9.02 2.35 -0.92
C LEU A 20 8.62 2.68 -2.36
N ALA A 21 8.46 1.65 -3.18
CA ALA A 21 7.81 1.79 -4.49
C ALA A 21 6.41 2.41 -4.33
N PRO A 22 5.92 3.18 -5.31
CA PRO A 22 4.62 3.85 -5.22
C PRO A 22 3.46 2.90 -4.89
N GLU A 23 3.42 1.73 -5.50
CA GLU A 23 2.40 0.71 -5.28
C GLU A 23 2.42 0.18 -3.84
N MET A 24 3.62 -0.10 -3.31
CA MET A 24 3.82 -0.53 -1.92
C MET A 24 3.36 0.56 -0.95
N SER A 25 3.69 1.83 -1.25
CA SER A 25 3.27 2.97 -0.44
C SER A 25 1.75 3.11 -0.37
N VAL A 26 1.02 2.83 -1.47
CA VAL A 26 -0.44 2.85 -1.49
C VAL A 26 -1.02 1.76 -0.58
N VAL A 27 -0.51 0.52 -0.66
CA VAL A 27 -1.00 -0.58 0.19
C VAL A 27 -0.66 -0.34 1.65
N ALA A 28 0.57 0.10 1.95
CA ALA A 28 0.97 0.46 3.31
C ALA A 28 0.09 1.59 3.88
N SER A 29 -0.23 2.62 3.08
CA SER A 29 -1.13 3.70 3.47
C SER A 29 -2.53 3.19 3.82
N ALA A 30 -3.08 2.28 3.01
CA ALA A 30 -4.40 1.69 3.28
C ALA A 30 -4.41 0.88 4.60
N HIS A 31 -3.33 0.14 4.90
CA HIS A 31 -3.19 -0.55 6.19
C HIS A 31 -3.05 0.43 7.35
N LEU A 32 -2.28 1.50 7.19
CA LEU A 32 -2.10 2.53 8.21
C LEU A 32 -3.41 3.25 8.57
N GLU A 33 -4.42 3.28 7.69
CA GLU A 33 -5.73 3.83 8.02
C GLU A 33 -6.42 3.05 9.17
N VAL A 34 -6.22 1.73 9.23
CA VAL A 34 -6.92 0.83 10.17
C VAL A 34 -6.04 0.32 11.31
N CYS A 35 -4.72 0.26 11.16
CA CYS A 35 -3.81 -0.31 12.14
C CYS A 35 -3.18 0.75 13.05
N ALA A 36 -3.61 0.80 14.31
CA ALA A 36 -3.06 1.75 15.29
C ALA A 36 -1.59 1.44 15.66
N LEU A 37 -1.21 0.16 15.69
CA LEU A 37 0.15 -0.26 16.03
C LEU A 37 1.16 0.19 14.96
N CYS A 38 0.86 -0.06 13.68
CA CYS A 38 1.74 0.38 12.58
C CYS A 38 1.82 1.91 12.50
N ARG A 39 0.73 2.64 12.77
CA ARG A 39 0.80 4.11 12.93
C ARG A 39 1.71 4.56 14.06
N GLN A 40 1.73 3.83 15.18
CA GLN A 40 2.63 4.14 16.29
C GLN A 40 4.09 3.89 15.91
N GLN A 41 4.37 2.79 15.23
CA GLN A 41 5.71 2.47 14.72
C GLN A 41 6.19 3.54 13.72
N LEU A 42 5.32 3.93 12.79
CA LEU A 42 5.61 5.00 11.82
C LEU A 42 5.99 6.32 12.53
N ARG A 43 5.17 6.77 13.48
CA ARG A 43 5.50 7.99 14.25
C ARG A 43 6.84 7.90 15.00
N SER A 44 7.22 6.69 15.44
CA SER A 44 8.52 6.47 16.08
C SER A 44 9.66 6.59 15.07
N ALA A 45 9.50 6.02 13.88
CA ALA A 45 10.47 6.13 12.78
C ALA A 45 10.65 7.61 12.33
N GLU A 46 9.54 8.31 12.13
CA GLU A 46 9.54 9.75 11.78
C GLU A 46 10.23 10.61 12.83
N ARG A 47 10.02 10.31 14.11
CA ARG A 47 10.70 11.01 15.22
C ARG A 47 12.21 10.81 15.17
N VAL A 48 12.67 9.58 14.93
CA VAL A 48 14.09 9.29 14.77
C VAL A 48 14.66 10.05 13.56
N GLY A 49 13.97 10.04 12.43
CA GLY A 49 14.34 10.81 11.24
C GLY A 49 14.46 12.31 11.53
N GLY A 50 13.50 12.87 12.28
CA GLY A 50 13.54 14.28 12.71
C GLY A 50 14.76 14.62 13.58
N LEU A 51 15.07 13.77 14.57
CA LEU A 51 16.26 13.94 15.41
C LEU A 51 17.56 13.88 14.60
N LEU A 52 17.65 12.97 13.63
CA LEU A 52 18.81 12.88 12.74
C LEU A 52 18.94 14.13 11.87
N LEU A 53 17.83 14.67 11.37
CA LEU A 53 17.83 15.91 10.60
C LEU A 53 18.28 17.10 11.42
N GLU A 54 17.81 17.23 12.67
CA GLU A 54 18.22 18.30 13.60
C GLU A 54 19.71 18.26 13.93
N GLN A 55 20.33 17.07 13.92
CA GLN A 55 21.77 16.91 14.19
C GLN A 55 22.65 17.20 12.96
N GLN A 56 22.05 17.36 11.78
CA GLN A 56 22.83 17.68 10.58
C GLN A 56 23.34 19.10 10.61
N VAL A 57 24.65 19.24 10.46
CA VAL A 57 25.27 20.56 10.25
C VAL A 57 25.06 20.95 8.79
N SER A 58 24.26 21.99 8.55
CA SER A 58 24.09 22.53 7.21
C SER A 58 25.44 22.96 6.63
N PRO A 59 25.79 22.55 5.40
CA PRO A 59 27.00 23.03 4.75
C PRO A 59 26.93 24.55 4.64
N ALA A 60 28.04 25.22 4.97
CA ALA A 60 28.15 26.67 4.83
C ALA A 60 27.93 27.05 3.36
N VAL A 61 26.89 27.80 3.08
CA VAL A 61 26.66 28.41 1.78
C VAL A 61 27.47 29.70 1.73
N ALA A 62 28.20 29.96 0.64
CA ALA A 62 28.94 31.23 0.46
C ALA A 62 27.99 32.40 0.70
N GLY A 63 28.43 33.38 1.50
CA GLY A 63 27.61 34.48 2.04
C GLY A 63 26.78 35.21 0.97
N ASP A 64 27.37 35.48 -0.18
CA ASP A 64 26.69 36.17 -1.29
C ASP A 64 25.54 35.30 -1.86
N ARG A 65 25.76 34.01 -1.99
CA ARG A 65 24.73 33.08 -2.47
C ARG A 65 23.60 32.92 -1.45
N GLN A 66 23.91 32.90 -0.17
CA GLN A 66 22.92 32.83 0.90
C GLN A 66 22.01 34.06 0.90
N ALA A 67 22.57 35.24 0.75
CA ALA A 67 21.82 36.50 0.68
C ALA A 67 20.88 36.53 -0.54
N VAL A 68 21.37 36.13 -1.72
CA VAL A 68 20.58 36.06 -2.95
C VAL A 68 19.42 35.06 -2.82
N LEU A 69 19.68 33.85 -2.31
CA LEU A 69 18.65 32.83 -2.13
C LEU A 69 17.60 33.29 -1.11
N ARG A 70 18.03 33.88 0.01
CA ARG A 70 17.11 34.42 1.02
C ARG A 70 16.22 35.50 0.43
N GLN A 71 16.80 36.47 -0.31
CA GLN A 71 16.01 37.52 -0.95
C GLN A 71 15.03 36.98 -1.94
N ALA A 72 15.44 36.03 -2.82
CA ALA A 72 14.57 35.41 -3.77
C ALA A 72 13.41 34.62 -3.12
N MET A 73 13.63 34.01 -1.94
CA MET A 73 12.57 33.39 -1.16
C MET A 73 11.59 34.41 -0.61
N LEU A 74 12.06 35.49 -0.02
CA LEU A 74 11.23 36.59 0.52
C LEU A 74 10.40 37.23 -0.59
N ASP A 75 11.01 37.56 -1.73
CA ASP A 75 10.30 38.13 -2.89
C ASP A 75 9.18 37.22 -3.39
N ARG A 76 9.33 35.87 -3.26
CA ARG A 76 8.28 34.94 -3.61
C ARG A 76 7.15 34.86 -2.58
N LEU A 77 7.42 35.19 -1.31
CA LEU A 77 6.40 35.26 -0.25
C LEU A 77 5.59 36.54 -0.37
N ASP A 78 6.26 37.66 -0.75
CA ASP A 78 5.62 38.96 -0.94
C ASP A 78 4.98 39.14 -2.31
N GLY A 79 5.30 38.27 -3.25
CA GLY A 79 4.67 38.22 -4.59
C GLY A 79 3.21 37.77 -4.53
N PRO A 80 2.40 38.15 -5.54
CA PRO A 80 1.05 37.61 -5.65
C PRO A 80 1.16 36.07 -5.64
N ALA A 81 0.48 35.44 -4.68
CA ALA A 81 0.46 33.97 -4.59
C ALA A 81 0.15 33.44 -5.98
N ALA A 82 1.13 32.83 -6.65
CA ALA A 82 0.85 32.08 -7.84
C ALA A 82 -0.26 31.11 -7.43
N ALA A 83 -1.45 31.30 -7.96
CA ALA A 83 -2.58 30.42 -7.74
C ALA A 83 -2.26 29.08 -8.41
N ALA A 84 -1.29 28.38 -7.84
CA ALA A 84 -1.32 26.94 -7.92
C ALA A 84 -2.62 26.58 -7.21
N PRO A 85 -3.57 25.89 -7.84
CA PRO A 85 -4.63 25.28 -7.08
C PRO A 85 -3.90 24.45 -6.02
N LEU A 86 -3.95 24.92 -4.77
CA LEU A 86 -3.86 24.01 -3.65
C LEU A 86 -4.97 23.02 -3.98
N ALA A 87 -4.59 21.88 -4.60
CA ALA A 87 -5.46 20.74 -4.54
C ALA A 87 -5.81 20.68 -3.07
N ASP A 88 -7.05 20.95 -2.74
CA ASP A 88 -7.54 20.82 -1.38
C ASP A 88 -7.08 19.45 -0.91
N ALA A 89 -5.95 19.43 -0.24
CA ALA A 89 -5.61 18.27 0.56
C ALA A 89 -6.79 18.20 1.52
N PRO A 90 -7.64 17.19 1.41
CA PRO A 90 -8.80 17.11 2.29
C PRO A 90 -8.21 17.21 3.69
N ALA A 91 -8.57 18.28 4.41
CA ALA A 91 -8.25 18.39 5.83
C ALA A 91 -8.66 17.05 6.43
N PRO A 92 -7.85 16.43 7.32
CA PRO A 92 -8.21 15.17 7.92
C PRO A 92 -9.59 15.39 8.55
N ALA A 93 -10.60 14.85 7.88
CA ALA A 93 -11.98 14.95 8.33
C ALA A 93 -12.02 14.24 9.70
N ARG A 94 -12.09 15.03 10.75
CA ARG A 94 -12.36 14.58 12.14
C ARG A 94 -13.83 14.20 12.28
N ASP A 95 -14.49 13.89 11.21
CA ASP A 95 -15.87 13.45 11.26
C ASP A 95 -15.90 12.01 11.74
N ALA A 96 -16.70 11.79 12.79
CA ALA A 96 -17.09 10.47 13.23
C ALA A 96 -17.58 9.71 12.00
N HIS A 97 -16.70 8.87 11.44
CA HIS A 97 -16.98 8.10 10.25
C HIS A 97 -18.20 7.23 10.54
N VAL A 98 -19.33 7.63 9.99
CA VAL A 98 -20.39 6.66 9.69
C VAL A 98 -19.65 5.60 8.86
N HIS A 99 -19.46 4.43 9.43
CA HIS A 99 -18.72 3.33 8.83
C HIS A 99 -19.55 2.86 7.63
N ASP A 100 -19.34 3.47 6.46
CA ASP A 100 -19.93 2.99 5.22
C ASP A 100 -19.19 1.71 4.81
N PRO A 101 -19.83 0.54 4.96
CA PRO A 101 -19.20 -0.74 4.67
C PRO A 101 -18.89 -0.91 3.18
N ASP A 102 -19.41 -0.02 2.33
CA ASP A 102 -19.18 -0.07 0.89
C ASP A 102 -18.01 0.82 0.44
N ARG A 103 -17.52 1.70 1.31
CA ARG A 103 -16.44 2.63 0.99
C ARG A 103 -15.07 1.92 1.01
N LEU A 104 -14.26 2.19 -0.02
CA LEU A 104 -12.85 1.78 -0.05
C LEU A 104 -11.99 2.64 0.89
N PRO A 105 -10.87 2.10 1.43
CA PRO A 105 -9.84 2.88 2.11
C PRO A 105 -9.45 4.11 1.29
N ALA A 106 -9.23 5.25 1.96
CA ALA A 106 -9.00 6.53 1.28
C ALA A 106 -7.78 6.47 0.35
N ALA A 107 -6.71 5.77 0.77
CA ALA A 107 -5.52 5.57 -0.05
C ALA A 107 -5.78 4.82 -1.38
N LEU A 108 -6.82 3.98 -1.44
CA LEU A 108 -7.17 3.20 -2.63
C LEU A 108 -8.10 3.95 -3.60
N GLN A 109 -8.84 4.95 -3.11
CA GLN A 109 -9.87 5.63 -3.91
C GLN A 109 -9.35 6.30 -5.18
N PRO A 110 -8.18 6.95 -5.22
CA PRO A 110 -7.63 7.55 -6.43
C PRO A 110 -7.35 6.53 -7.54
N HIS A 111 -7.16 5.26 -7.18
CA HIS A 111 -6.75 4.19 -8.09
C HIS A 111 -7.90 3.29 -8.53
N PHE A 112 -8.91 3.10 -7.66
CA PHE A 112 -9.97 2.11 -7.89
C PHE A 112 -11.38 2.70 -7.80
N GLY A 113 -11.51 3.99 -7.42
CA GLY A 113 -12.81 4.62 -7.16
C GLY A 113 -13.24 4.52 -5.68
N PRO A 114 -14.33 5.20 -5.30
CA PRO A 114 -14.69 5.38 -3.90
C PRO A 114 -15.34 4.16 -3.23
N SER A 115 -15.91 3.24 -3.99
CA SER A 115 -16.85 2.24 -3.50
C SER A 115 -16.56 0.84 -4.05
N TYR A 116 -16.80 -0.19 -3.24
CA TYR A 116 -16.73 -1.59 -3.68
C TYR A 116 -17.76 -1.92 -4.76
N ARG A 117 -18.90 -1.22 -4.81
CA ARG A 117 -19.98 -1.43 -5.81
C ARG A 117 -19.56 -1.00 -7.20
N ASP A 118 -18.69 0.01 -7.29
CA ASP A 118 -18.26 0.59 -8.56
C ASP A 118 -17.10 -0.20 -9.19
N LEU A 119 -16.54 -1.19 -8.50
CA LEU A 119 -15.40 -1.97 -8.95
C LEU A 119 -15.74 -2.82 -10.18
N LYS A 120 -15.03 -2.58 -11.28
CA LYS A 120 -15.21 -3.28 -12.56
C LYS A 120 -14.28 -4.49 -12.64
N TRP A 121 -14.70 -5.58 -12.02
CA TRP A 121 -13.93 -6.82 -11.97
C TRP A 121 -13.74 -7.44 -13.35
N ARG A 122 -12.52 -7.81 -13.66
CA ARG A 122 -12.15 -8.57 -14.87
C ARG A 122 -11.83 -10.00 -14.48
N TRP A 123 -12.31 -10.94 -15.25
CA TRP A 123 -11.97 -12.34 -15.06
C TRP A 123 -10.47 -12.58 -15.28
N MET A 124 -9.84 -13.31 -14.38
CA MET A 124 -8.42 -13.69 -14.45
C MET A 124 -8.27 -15.21 -14.56
N ALA A 125 -8.95 -15.96 -13.68
CA ALA A 125 -8.92 -17.42 -13.62
C ALA A 125 -10.23 -17.94 -13.00
N PRO A 126 -10.53 -19.25 -13.05
CA PRO A 126 -11.68 -19.82 -12.37
C PRO A 126 -11.73 -19.42 -10.90
N GLY A 127 -12.76 -18.64 -10.53
CA GLY A 127 -12.94 -18.13 -9.17
C GLY A 127 -12.02 -16.95 -8.78
N VAL A 128 -11.26 -16.38 -9.71
CA VAL A 128 -10.39 -15.23 -9.46
C VAL A 128 -10.68 -14.11 -10.45
N HIS A 129 -10.91 -12.92 -9.92
CA HIS A 129 -11.08 -11.69 -10.68
C HIS A 129 -10.08 -10.64 -10.20
N CYS A 130 -9.71 -9.71 -11.06
CA CYS A 130 -8.76 -8.65 -10.72
C CYS A 130 -9.14 -7.30 -11.30
N ILE A 131 -8.54 -6.26 -10.73
CA ILE A 131 -8.50 -4.89 -11.27
C ILE A 131 -7.06 -4.41 -11.07
N ARG A 132 -6.45 -3.90 -12.13
CA ARG A 132 -5.13 -3.23 -12.06
C ARG A 132 -5.33 -1.72 -11.98
N ALA A 133 -4.57 -1.06 -11.15
CA ALA A 133 -4.61 0.39 -11.04
C ALA A 133 -4.04 1.05 -12.31
N PRO A 134 -4.73 2.05 -12.89
CA PRO A 134 -4.17 2.83 -13.98
C PRO A 134 -2.87 3.54 -13.56
N GLY A 135 -1.81 3.39 -14.35
CA GLY A 135 -0.51 4.03 -14.07
C GLY A 135 0.35 3.36 -13.00
N LEU A 136 -0.19 2.37 -12.27
CA LEU A 136 0.52 1.58 -11.27
C LEU A 136 0.28 0.08 -11.56
N PRO A 137 0.95 -0.52 -12.53
CA PRO A 137 0.62 -1.85 -13.04
C PRO A 137 0.81 -2.97 -12.02
N SER A 138 1.68 -2.78 -11.03
CA SER A 138 1.94 -3.73 -9.95
C SER A 138 0.98 -3.55 -8.75
N LEU A 139 0.09 -2.55 -8.77
CA LEU A 139 -0.98 -2.38 -7.79
C LEU A 139 -2.25 -3.06 -8.31
N ILE A 140 -2.65 -4.13 -7.64
CA ILE A 140 -3.72 -5.01 -8.08
C ILE A 140 -4.72 -5.22 -6.96
N MET A 141 -6.00 -5.13 -7.27
CA MET A 141 -7.05 -5.61 -6.39
C MET A 141 -7.54 -6.97 -6.88
N LEU A 142 -7.62 -7.94 -5.99
CA LEU A 142 -8.07 -9.30 -6.26
C LEU A 142 -9.39 -9.58 -5.56
N LYS A 143 -10.26 -10.35 -6.24
CA LYS A 143 -11.46 -10.95 -5.67
C LYS A 143 -11.41 -12.45 -5.92
N ILE A 144 -11.29 -13.20 -4.85
CA ILE A 144 -11.09 -14.66 -4.87
C ILE A 144 -12.34 -15.31 -4.28
N ALA A 145 -12.90 -16.28 -4.99
CA ALA A 145 -14.09 -17.01 -4.52
C ALA A 145 -13.83 -17.67 -3.18
N ALA A 146 -14.89 -17.79 -2.36
CA ALA A 146 -14.83 -18.47 -1.06
C ALA A 146 -14.41 -19.95 -1.22
N GLY A 147 -13.59 -20.44 -0.30
CA GLY A 147 -13.06 -21.80 -0.29
C GLY A 147 -12.08 -22.12 -1.43
N LYS A 148 -11.54 -21.11 -2.10
CA LYS A 148 -10.60 -21.28 -3.21
C LYS A 148 -9.18 -21.45 -2.70
N CYS A 149 -8.53 -22.55 -3.08
CA CYS A 149 -7.12 -22.76 -2.92
C CYS A 149 -6.36 -22.12 -4.08
N LEU A 150 -5.43 -21.22 -3.81
CA LEU A 150 -4.52 -20.67 -4.80
C LEU A 150 -3.32 -21.61 -5.00
N PRO A 151 -2.64 -21.58 -6.16
CA PRO A 151 -1.41 -22.32 -6.34
C PRO A 151 -0.35 -21.91 -5.31
N MET A 152 0.50 -22.85 -4.92
CA MET A 152 1.72 -22.57 -4.16
C MET A 152 2.60 -21.63 -4.97
N HIS A 153 3.05 -20.55 -4.35
CA HIS A 153 3.91 -19.54 -4.99
C HIS A 153 4.82 -18.85 -3.99
N SER A 154 5.88 -18.27 -4.52
CA SER A 154 6.76 -17.36 -3.82
C SER A 154 6.82 -16.03 -4.61
N HIS A 155 7.51 -15.07 -4.05
CA HIS A 155 7.65 -13.74 -4.63
C HIS A 155 9.07 -13.56 -5.16
N GLY A 156 9.23 -12.89 -6.30
CA GLY A 156 10.57 -12.62 -6.85
C GLY A 156 11.33 -11.57 -6.04
N ASN A 157 10.63 -10.81 -5.22
CA ASN A 157 11.14 -9.82 -4.27
C ASN A 157 10.07 -9.62 -3.16
N SER A 158 9.64 -8.40 -2.89
CA SER A 158 8.67 -8.11 -1.82
C SER A 158 7.22 -8.08 -2.32
N GLU A 159 6.29 -8.49 -1.48
CA GLU A 159 4.85 -8.34 -1.66
C GLU A 159 4.22 -7.73 -0.42
N LEU A 160 3.34 -6.73 -0.62
CA LEU A 160 2.39 -6.28 0.39
C LEU A 160 0.98 -6.62 -0.05
N THR A 161 0.27 -7.41 0.75
CA THR A 161 -1.14 -7.76 0.49
C THR A 161 -2.00 -7.47 1.70
N GLN A 162 -2.91 -6.50 1.60
CA GLN A 162 -3.89 -6.18 2.64
C GLN A 162 -5.24 -6.81 2.34
N ILE A 163 -5.83 -7.45 3.36
CA ILE A 163 -7.18 -7.99 3.29
C ILE A 163 -8.19 -6.88 3.54
N LEU A 164 -9.11 -6.72 2.60
CA LEU A 164 -10.18 -5.71 2.67
C LEU A 164 -11.52 -6.33 3.09
N ARG A 165 -11.84 -7.54 2.60
CA ARG A 165 -13.06 -8.31 2.92
C ARG A 165 -12.79 -9.80 2.83
N GLY A 166 -13.58 -10.59 3.56
CA GLY A 166 -13.36 -12.04 3.63
C GLY A 166 -12.07 -12.36 4.37
N ALA A 167 -11.53 -13.55 4.18
CA ALA A 167 -10.31 -13.99 4.83
C ALA A 167 -9.64 -15.12 4.04
N TYR A 168 -8.39 -15.42 4.36
CA TYR A 168 -7.70 -16.62 3.92
C TYR A 168 -6.83 -17.21 5.04
N ASP A 169 -6.51 -18.48 4.91
CA ASP A 169 -5.57 -19.21 5.75
C ASP A 169 -4.39 -19.68 4.90
N ASP A 170 -3.19 -19.65 5.46
CA ASP A 170 -1.99 -20.25 4.90
C ASP A 170 -1.03 -20.74 6.00
N SER A 171 0.20 -21.08 5.65
CA SER A 171 1.24 -21.52 6.60
C SER A 171 1.66 -20.45 7.61
N LEU A 172 1.39 -19.17 7.33
CA LEU A 172 1.72 -18.01 8.17
C LEU A 172 0.60 -17.65 9.15
N GLY A 173 -0.61 -18.16 8.93
CA GLY A 173 -1.75 -17.95 9.81
C GLY A 173 -3.05 -17.61 9.11
N HIS A 174 -3.95 -17.00 9.89
CA HIS A 174 -5.26 -16.54 9.44
C HIS A 174 -5.20 -15.04 9.18
N PHE A 175 -5.52 -14.62 7.95
CA PHE A 175 -5.55 -13.22 7.54
C PHE A 175 -6.98 -12.76 7.32
N ALA A 176 -7.42 -11.77 8.08
CA ALA A 176 -8.79 -11.22 8.11
C ALA A 176 -8.79 -9.73 7.71
N PRO A 177 -9.96 -9.08 7.55
CA PRO A 177 -10.04 -7.68 7.13
C PRO A 177 -9.20 -6.75 8.01
N GLY A 178 -8.33 -5.98 7.38
CA GLY A 178 -7.38 -5.09 8.01
C GLY A 178 -5.97 -5.68 8.16
N ASP A 179 -5.81 -7.00 8.19
CA ASP A 179 -4.51 -7.66 8.21
C ASP A 179 -3.72 -7.39 6.94
N ILE A 180 -2.41 -7.38 7.07
CA ILE A 180 -1.48 -7.26 5.94
C ILE A 180 -0.48 -8.41 5.96
N ALA A 181 -0.28 -9.05 4.83
CA ALA A 181 0.85 -9.92 4.57
C ALA A 181 1.97 -9.06 3.98
N ASP A 182 3.10 -9.03 4.67
CA ASP A 182 4.32 -8.34 4.27
C ASP A 182 5.39 -9.41 4.10
N LEU A 183 5.61 -9.82 2.85
CA LEU A 183 6.34 -11.01 2.50
C LEU A 183 7.56 -10.66 1.64
N ASP A 184 8.66 -11.36 1.88
CA ASP A 184 9.87 -11.31 1.07
C ASP A 184 9.99 -12.52 0.12
N SER A 185 11.11 -12.59 -0.60
CA SER A 185 11.39 -13.66 -1.57
C SER A 185 11.56 -15.05 -0.93
N ASP A 186 11.82 -15.13 0.36
CA ASP A 186 12.13 -16.40 1.05
C ASP A 186 10.87 -17.14 1.49
N VAL A 187 9.71 -16.45 1.39
CA VAL A 187 8.42 -17.01 1.79
C VAL A 187 7.74 -17.70 0.60
N GLU A 188 7.47 -18.99 0.76
CA GLU A 188 6.59 -19.76 -0.12
C GLU A 188 5.30 -20.09 0.62
N HIS A 189 4.15 -19.75 0.02
CA HIS A 189 2.86 -19.97 0.66
C HIS A 189 1.77 -20.40 -0.31
N GLN A 190 0.68 -20.94 0.26
CA GLN A 190 -0.49 -21.38 -0.48
C GLN A 190 -1.75 -20.88 0.21
N PRO A 191 -2.24 -19.67 -0.13
CA PRO A 191 -3.44 -19.14 0.48
C PRO A 191 -4.69 -19.94 0.10
N VAL A 192 -5.54 -20.21 1.10
CA VAL A 192 -6.85 -20.83 0.94
C VAL A 192 -7.89 -19.89 1.52
N THR A 193 -8.76 -19.34 0.68
CA THR A 193 -9.81 -18.41 1.15
C THR A 193 -10.82 -19.16 2.02
N THR A 194 -11.31 -18.50 3.07
CA THR A 194 -12.30 -19.09 3.97
C THR A 194 -13.65 -19.32 3.27
N PRO A 195 -14.46 -20.29 3.71
CA PRO A 195 -15.82 -20.48 3.21
C PRO A 195 -16.72 -19.27 3.49
N GLY A 196 -17.80 -19.15 2.72
CA GLY A 196 -18.90 -18.20 2.96
C GLY A 196 -18.83 -16.96 2.08
N VAL A 197 -17.83 -16.10 2.23
CA VAL A 197 -17.72 -14.86 1.46
C VAL A 197 -16.44 -14.81 0.64
N PRO A 198 -16.45 -14.18 -0.54
CA PRO A 198 -15.23 -13.98 -1.32
C PRO A 198 -14.19 -13.15 -0.55
N CYS A 199 -12.91 -13.51 -0.68
CA CYS A 199 -11.82 -12.69 -0.20
C CYS A 199 -11.53 -11.58 -1.21
N ILE A 200 -11.51 -10.32 -0.74
CA ILE A 200 -11.07 -9.16 -1.51
C ILE A 200 -9.81 -8.61 -0.83
N CYS A 201 -8.73 -8.53 -1.58
CA CYS A 201 -7.47 -7.95 -1.11
C CYS A 201 -6.91 -6.97 -2.13
N VAL A 202 -6.01 -6.11 -1.68
CA VAL A 202 -5.17 -5.27 -2.53
C VAL A 202 -3.72 -5.68 -2.34
N SER A 203 -3.03 -5.91 -3.45
CA SER A 203 -1.63 -6.35 -3.47
C SER A 203 -0.77 -5.38 -4.26
N ALA A 204 0.43 -5.14 -3.76
CA ALA A 204 1.53 -4.50 -4.48
C ALA A 204 2.68 -5.50 -4.59
N LEU A 205 3.15 -5.71 -5.81
CA LEU A 205 4.20 -6.66 -6.15
C LEU A 205 5.41 -5.91 -6.68
N ASP A 206 6.57 -6.13 -6.11
CA ASP A 206 7.83 -5.53 -6.57
C ASP A 206 8.48 -6.35 -7.70
N ALA A 207 8.07 -7.62 -7.83
CA ALA A 207 8.47 -8.53 -8.90
C ALA A 207 7.34 -9.52 -9.22
N PRO A 208 7.39 -10.18 -10.40
CA PRO A 208 6.40 -11.19 -10.76
C PRO A 208 6.36 -12.36 -9.78
N LEU A 209 5.16 -12.93 -9.57
CA LEU A 209 4.97 -14.15 -8.79
C LEU A 209 5.73 -15.32 -9.42
N ILE A 210 6.34 -16.14 -8.58
CA ILE A 210 7.05 -17.35 -8.98
C ILE A 210 6.20 -18.55 -8.53
N PHE A 211 5.63 -19.28 -9.47
CA PHE A 211 4.82 -20.45 -9.18
C PHE A 211 5.68 -21.70 -9.09
N SER A 212 5.61 -22.42 -7.97
CA SER A 212 6.20 -23.75 -7.81
C SER A 212 5.29 -24.78 -8.48
N GLY A 213 5.77 -25.40 -9.57
CA GLY A 213 5.07 -26.49 -10.25
C GLY A 213 5.03 -26.35 -11.77
N TRP A 214 5.08 -27.50 -12.45
CA TRP A 214 5.17 -27.56 -13.91
C TRP A 214 3.93 -26.99 -14.63
N PHE A 215 2.73 -27.21 -14.10
CA PHE A 215 1.48 -26.66 -14.65
C PHE A 215 1.37 -25.14 -14.40
N ALA A 216 1.78 -24.69 -13.22
CA ALA A 216 1.68 -23.28 -12.81
C ALA A 216 2.63 -22.39 -13.62
N ARG A 217 3.81 -22.88 -14.01
CA ARG A 217 4.75 -22.15 -14.91
C ARG A 217 4.19 -21.89 -16.32
N LYS A 218 3.27 -22.74 -16.80
CA LYS A 218 2.57 -22.45 -18.07
C LYS A 218 1.53 -21.35 -17.92
N LEU A 219 0.92 -21.22 -16.75
CA LEU A 219 -0.02 -20.16 -16.41
C LEU A 219 0.69 -18.82 -16.20
N GLN A 220 1.93 -18.81 -15.79
CA GLN A 220 2.72 -17.58 -15.58
C GLN A 220 2.76 -16.70 -16.84
N ARG A 221 2.78 -17.29 -18.05
CA ARG A 221 2.69 -16.57 -19.35
C ARG A 221 1.30 -15.96 -19.60
N VAL A 222 0.26 -16.52 -19.01
CA VAL A 222 -1.14 -16.06 -19.16
C VAL A 222 -1.44 -14.96 -18.13
N PHE A 223 -0.82 -15.05 -16.96
CA PHE A 223 -1.10 -14.13 -15.85
C PHE A 223 -0.27 -12.86 -15.92
N SER A 224 0.84 -12.78 -16.68
CA SER A 224 1.72 -11.59 -16.80
C SER A 224 1.75 -10.74 -15.51
N LEU A 225 1.79 -11.43 -14.36
CA LEU A 225 1.84 -10.86 -13.02
C LEU A 225 3.30 -10.78 -12.60
#